data_cbbff1a6852d05c9247f00d6610c9f1c
#
_entry.id   cbbff1a6852d05c9247f00d6610c9f1c
#
_cell.length_a   1.000
_cell.length_b   1.000
_cell.length_c   1.000
_cell.angle_alpha   90.00
_cell.angle_beta   90.00
_cell.angle_gamma   90.00
#
_symmetry.space_group_name_H-M   'P 1'
#
loop_
_entity.id
_entity.type
_entity.pdbx_description
1 polymer ?
#
loop_
_entity_poly.entity_id
_entity_poly.type
_entity_poly.pdbx_seq_one_letter_code
_entity_poly.pdbx_strand_id
1 'polypeptide(L)'
;MPYRLSVLAEADLEKIWSYVAEDASPTTADRFIDAIFDRFALLVEQPRMGRNRPEFGEGVRLFVVESYVIYYRHEREILIARVVHGSSDQVAA
;
A
#
# COMPACT_ATOMS: atom_id res chain seq x y z
N MET A 1 5.84 0.39 16.15
CA MET A 1 5.54 0.87 14.80
C MET A 1 4.17 1.50 14.80
N PRO A 2 4.03 2.69 14.24
CA PRO A 2 2.72 3.33 14.17
C PRO A 2 1.76 2.66 13.18
N TYR A 3 2.27 1.75 12.38
CA TYR A 3 1.44 0.94 11.49
C TYR A 3 2.01 -0.46 11.41
N ARG A 4 1.20 -1.40 10.93
CA ARG A 4 1.62 -2.77 10.71
C ARG A 4 1.41 -3.15 9.26
N LEU A 5 2.25 -4.06 8.77
CA LEU A 5 2.12 -4.62 7.43
C LEU A 5 1.63 -6.05 7.56
N SER A 6 0.62 -6.41 6.78
CA SER A 6 0.22 -7.81 6.67
C SER A 6 1.32 -8.58 5.94
N VAL A 7 1.29 -9.91 6.07
CA VAL A 7 2.23 -10.76 5.35
C VAL A 7 2.12 -10.52 3.85
N LEU A 8 0.89 -10.36 3.36
CA LEU A 8 0.68 -10.10 1.93
C LEU A 8 1.22 -8.75 1.51
N ALA A 9 1.08 -7.73 2.36
CA ALA A 9 1.61 -6.41 2.04
C ALA A 9 3.14 -6.43 1.97
N GLU A 10 3.78 -7.17 2.88
CA GLU A 10 5.23 -7.33 2.84
C GLU A 10 5.67 -7.98 1.53
N ALA A 11 4.98 -9.04 1.13
CA ALA A 11 5.28 -9.71 -0.13
C ALA A 11 5.03 -8.79 -1.32
N ASP A 12 3.98 -7.98 -1.25
CA ASP A 12 3.68 -7.01 -2.31
C ASP A 12 4.84 -6.03 -2.48
N LEU A 13 5.38 -5.52 -1.37
CA LEU A 13 6.47 -4.55 -1.44
C LEU A 13 7.73 -5.17 -2.04
N GLU A 14 8.02 -6.44 -1.71
CA GLU A 14 9.15 -7.13 -2.30
C GLU A 14 9.00 -7.26 -3.82
N LYS A 15 7.80 -7.60 -4.27
CA LYS A 15 7.53 -7.71 -5.70
C LYS A 15 7.66 -6.38 -6.41
N ILE A 16 7.17 -5.32 -5.77
CA ILE A 16 7.28 -3.97 -6.34
C ILE A 16 8.74 -3.59 -6.46
N TRP A 17 9.52 -3.82 -5.40
CA TRP A 17 10.94 -3.49 -5.43
C TRP A 17 11.64 -4.22 -6.58
N SER A 18 11.40 -5.54 -6.69
CA SER A 18 12.04 -6.35 -7.71
C SER A 18 11.67 -5.87 -9.12
N TYR A 19 10.39 -5.56 -9.32
CA TYR A 19 9.92 -5.09 -10.62
C TYR A 19 10.60 -3.77 -11.00
N VAL A 20 10.61 -2.81 -10.08
CA VAL A 20 11.20 -1.50 -10.36
C VAL A 20 12.72 -1.60 -10.54
N ALA A 21 13.36 -2.47 -9.74
CA ALA A 21 14.80 -2.67 -9.85
C ALA A 21 15.18 -3.22 -11.22
N GLU A 22 14.37 -4.14 -11.75
CA GLU A 22 14.64 -4.71 -13.06
C GLU A 22 14.28 -3.75 -14.19
N ASP A 23 13.17 -3.03 -14.02
CA ASP A 23 12.69 -2.11 -15.06
C ASP A 23 13.52 -0.84 -15.13
N ALA A 24 14.03 -0.37 -14.01
CA ALA A 24 14.80 0.86 -13.94
C ALA A 24 16.16 0.62 -13.29
N SER A 25 16.19 0.58 -11.95
CA SER A 25 17.44 0.35 -11.22
C SER A 25 17.12 0.09 -9.75
N PRO A 26 18.06 -0.55 -9.01
CA PRO A 26 17.88 -0.71 -7.56
C PRO A 26 17.75 0.61 -6.83
N THR A 27 18.47 1.64 -7.25
CA THR A 27 18.37 2.97 -6.62
C THR A 27 16.97 3.54 -6.80
N THR A 28 16.40 3.40 -7.99
CA THR A 28 15.03 3.84 -8.25
C THR A 28 14.04 3.05 -7.42
N ALA A 29 14.27 1.73 -7.30
CA ALA A 29 13.41 0.88 -6.49
C ALA A 29 13.43 1.31 -5.04
N ASP A 30 14.60 1.62 -4.50
CA ASP A 30 14.71 2.10 -3.12
C ASP A 30 13.93 3.38 -2.90
N ARG A 31 14.05 4.33 -3.83
CA ARG A 31 13.33 5.59 -3.74
C ARG A 31 11.82 5.39 -3.80
N PHE A 32 11.40 4.47 -4.66
CA PHE A 32 9.98 4.22 -4.84
C PHE A 32 9.37 3.60 -3.57
N ILE A 33 10.08 2.64 -2.99
CA ILE A 33 9.63 2.01 -1.75
C ILE A 33 9.60 3.03 -0.60
N ASP A 34 10.62 3.91 -0.53
CA ASP A 34 10.63 4.95 0.49
C ASP A 34 9.42 5.86 0.35
N ALA A 35 9.04 6.20 -0.87
CA ALA A 35 7.86 7.03 -1.11
C ALA A 35 6.59 6.33 -0.64
N ILE A 36 6.51 5.01 -0.81
CA ILE A 36 5.36 4.25 -0.32
C ILE A 36 5.33 4.28 1.21
N PHE A 37 6.47 4.09 1.86
CA PHE A 37 6.53 4.16 3.32
C PHE A 37 6.14 5.55 3.83
N ASP A 38 6.50 6.60 3.11
CA ASP A 38 6.07 7.95 3.48
C ASP A 38 4.55 8.07 3.45
N ARG A 39 3.90 7.39 2.51
CA ARG A 39 2.44 7.39 2.46
C ARG A 39 1.83 6.64 3.63
N PHE A 40 2.47 5.54 4.05
CA PHE A 40 1.99 4.83 5.24
C PHE A 40 2.03 5.74 6.46
N ALA A 41 3.12 6.50 6.62
CA ALA A 41 3.24 7.44 7.74
C ALA A 41 2.15 8.51 7.68
N LEU A 42 1.83 8.98 6.48
CA LEU A 42 0.79 9.97 6.29
C LEU A 42 -0.58 9.40 6.67
N LEU A 43 -0.83 8.13 6.35
CA LEU A 43 -2.09 7.48 6.72
C LEU A 43 -2.22 7.32 8.23
N VAL A 44 -1.10 7.20 8.94
CA VAL A 44 -1.14 7.17 10.41
C VAL A 44 -1.64 8.50 10.94
N GLU A 45 -1.19 9.60 10.36
CA GLU A 45 -1.62 10.93 10.79
C GLU A 45 -3.03 11.25 10.35
N GLN A 46 -3.44 10.76 9.20
CA GLN A 46 -4.74 11.04 8.61
C GLN A 46 -5.41 9.74 8.15
N PRO A 47 -5.91 8.95 9.10
CA PRO A 47 -6.43 7.61 8.75
C PRO A 47 -7.64 7.63 7.82
N ARG A 48 -8.38 8.72 7.76
CA ARG A 48 -9.56 8.82 6.91
C ARG A 48 -9.27 9.40 5.55
N MET A 49 -8.00 9.66 5.25
CA MET A 49 -7.61 10.24 3.98
C MET A 49 -7.95 9.32 2.81
N GLY A 50 -7.83 8.01 3.01
CA GLY A 50 -8.18 7.06 1.97
C GLY A 50 -9.67 6.94 1.80
N ARG A 51 -10.08 6.51 0.60
CA ARG A 51 -11.48 6.36 0.25
C ARG A 51 -12.07 5.10 0.89
N ASN A 52 -13.23 5.25 1.53
CA ASN A 52 -13.91 4.13 2.15
C ASN A 52 -14.45 3.17 1.08
N ARG A 53 -14.10 1.88 1.20
CA ARG A 53 -14.50 0.84 0.23
C ARG A 53 -14.95 -0.41 0.95
N PRO A 54 -16.16 -0.38 1.53
CA PRO A 54 -16.63 -1.50 2.31
C PRO A 54 -16.85 -2.78 1.49
N GLU A 55 -16.96 -2.64 0.17
CA GLU A 55 -17.12 -3.82 -0.70
C GLU A 55 -15.89 -4.72 -0.69
N PHE A 56 -14.74 -4.21 -0.26
CA PHE A 56 -13.53 -5.02 -0.13
C PHE A 56 -13.35 -5.55 1.29
N GLY A 57 -14.29 -5.26 2.17
CA GLY A 57 -14.24 -5.70 3.56
C GLY A 57 -14.61 -4.55 4.47
N GLU A 58 -15.17 -4.89 5.62
CA GLU A 58 -15.60 -3.88 6.57
C GLU A 58 -14.42 -3.05 7.04
N GLY A 59 -14.56 -1.73 6.97
CA GLY A 59 -13.53 -0.81 7.42
C GLY A 59 -12.36 -0.63 6.46
N VAL A 60 -12.42 -1.26 5.29
CA VAL A 60 -11.34 -1.13 4.31
C VAL A 60 -11.40 0.23 3.62
N ARG A 61 -10.22 0.85 3.51
CA ARG A 61 -10.04 2.07 2.75
C ARG A 61 -8.93 1.86 1.74
N LEU A 62 -8.93 2.66 0.68
CA LEU A 62 -7.83 2.62 -0.28
C LEU A 62 -7.27 4.00 -0.52
N PHE A 63 -5.99 4.03 -0.83
CA PHE A 63 -5.27 5.26 -1.13
C PHE A 63 -4.31 4.99 -2.29
N VAL A 64 -4.33 5.85 -3.30
CA VAL A 64 -3.55 5.65 -4.51
C VAL A 64 -2.18 6.32 -4.38
N VAL A 65 -1.13 5.59 -4.76
CA VAL A 65 0.23 6.12 -4.83
C VAL A 65 0.78 5.76 -6.20
N GLU A 66 0.93 6.75 -7.05
CA GLU A 66 1.36 6.54 -8.43
C GLU A 66 0.42 5.54 -9.10
N SER A 67 0.96 4.41 -9.58
CA SER A 67 0.16 3.38 -10.23
C SER A 67 -0.30 2.30 -9.26
N TYR A 68 -0.04 2.46 -7.97
CA TYR A 68 -0.33 1.44 -6.97
C TYR A 68 -1.43 1.87 -6.05
N VAL A 69 -2.13 0.88 -5.49
CA VAL A 69 -3.25 1.11 -4.58
C VAL A 69 -2.90 0.46 -3.24
N ILE A 70 -2.98 1.25 -2.19
CA ILE A 70 -2.79 0.77 -0.82
C ILE A 70 -4.15 0.48 -0.24
N TYR A 71 -4.37 -0.77 0.18
CA TYR A 71 -5.58 -1.16 0.91
C TYR A 71 -5.21 -1.23 2.38
N TYR A 72 -5.97 -0.54 3.23
CA TYR A 72 -5.64 -0.50 4.65
C TYR A 72 -6.90 -0.43 5.49
N ARG A 73 -6.72 -0.70 6.78
CA ARG A 73 -7.77 -0.53 7.78
C ARG A 73 -7.22 0.31 8.92
N HIS A 74 -8.09 1.10 9.51
CA HIS A 74 -7.77 1.83 10.73
C HIS A 74 -8.47 1.12 11.88
N GLU A 75 -7.71 0.34 12.63
CA GLU A 75 -8.20 -0.34 13.82
C GLU A 75 -7.60 0.38 15.02
N ARG A 76 -6.89 -0.34 15.89
CA ARG A 76 -6.13 0.34 16.95
C ARG A 76 -4.97 1.11 16.34
N GLU A 77 -4.40 0.52 15.32
CA GLU A 77 -3.37 1.18 14.53
C GLU A 77 -3.69 0.94 13.07
N ILE A 78 -2.95 1.57 12.20
CA ILE A 78 -3.14 1.37 10.76
C ILE A 78 -2.58 -0.01 10.39
N LEU A 79 -3.41 -0.80 9.72
CA LEU A 79 -2.98 -2.08 9.17
C LEU A 79 -2.95 -1.95 7.64
N ILE A 80 -1.76 -2.08 7.06
CA ILE A 80 -1.62 -2.09 5.60
C ILE A 80 -1.88 -3.51 5.13
N ALA A 81 -2.99 -3.70 4.45
CA ALA A 81 -3.42 -5.04 4.04
C ALA A 81 -2.80 -5.47 2.73
N ARG A 82 -2.76 -4.60 1.75
CA ARG A 82 -2.21 -4.90 0.43
C ARG A 82 -1.65 -3.64 -0.22
N VAL A 83 -0.66 -3.83 -1.10
CA VAL A 83 -0.19 -2.78 -2.00
C VAL A 83 -0.08 -3.42 -3.38
N VAL A 84 -1.00 -3.08 -4.28
CA VAL A 84 -1.06 -3.75 -5.58
C VAL A 84 -1.17 -2.72 -6.70
N HIS A 85 -0.71 -3.10 -7.89
CA HIS A 85 -0.82 -2.25 -9.06
C HIS A 85 -2.30 -2.02 -9.38
N GLY A 86 -2.63 -0.80 -9.78
CA GLY A 86 -4.02 -0.44 -10.06
C GLY A 86 -4.68 -1.32 -11.10
N SER A 87 -3.90 -1.80 -12.08
CA SER A 87 -4.44 -2.67 -13.12
C SER A 87 -4.82 -4.06 -12.58
N SER A 88 -4.33 -4.41 -11.39
CA SER A 88 -4.66 -5.68 -10.74
C SER A 88 -5.86 -5.57 -9.82
N ASP A 89 -6.42 -4.38 -9.69
CA ASP A 89 -7.44 -4.10 -8.70
C ASP A 89 -8.73 -4.86 -8.97
N GLN A 90 -9.01 -5.14 -10.23
CA GLN A 90 -10.24 -5.87 -10.59
C GLN A 90 -10.27 -7.25 -9.96
N VAL A 91 -9.12 -7.80 -9.66
CA VAL A 91 -9.04 -9.13 -9.06
C VAL A 91 -9.72 -9.15 -7.70
N ALA A 92 -9.74 -8.02 -7.03
CA ALA A 92 -10.33 -7.92 -5.71
C ALA A 92 -11.86 -7.94 -5.74
N ALA A 93 -12.44 -7.72 -6.89
CA ALA A 93 -13.90 -7.68 -7.02
C ALA A 93 -14.54 -9.07 -7.00
#